data_033cb75640645e4e554fa3690c32469a
#
_entry.id   033cb75640645e4e554fa3690c32469a
#
_cell.length_a   1.000
_cell.length_b   1.000
_cell.length_c   1.000
_cell.angle_alpha   90.00
_cell.angle_beta   90.00
_cell.angle_gamma   90.00
#
_symmetry.space_group_name_H-M   'P 1'
#
loop_
_entity.id
_entity.type
_entity.pdbx_description
1 polymer ?
#
loop_
_entity_poly.entity_id
_entity_poly.type
_entity_poly.pdbx_seq_one_letter_code
_entity_poly.pdbx_strand_id
1 'polypeptide(L)'
;MNALRAMPSQFCPDGLVAFADDSPSAKAALETVLRRAGYDVAGFDCADDLIDQLDGMCPNAIILDIEMPGMSGFEAFCEIRRRYPNSENVPVFFFSAHYDADTRAQADALGAADFISKDASPKVVLEQLNRVLGNSISAC
;
A
#
# COMPACT_ATOMS: atom_id res chain seq x y z
N MET A 1 1.84 -17.15 -15.28
CA MET A 1 1.99 -15.79 -14.84
C MET A 1 0.77 -14.98 -15.10
N ASN A 2 0.37 -14.89 -16.35
CA ASN A 2 -0.78 -14.06 -16.68
C ASN A 2 -2.08 -14.57 -16.11
N ALA A 3 -2.20 -15.86 -15.97
CA ALA A 3 -3.42 -16.42 -15.38
C ALA A 3 -3.61 -15.97 -13.96
N LEU A 4 -2.52 -15.87 -13.21
CA LEU A 4 -2.59 -15.39 -11.85
C LEU A 4 -2.98 -13.93 -11.79
N ARG A 5 -2.52 -13.14 -12.74
CA ARG A 5 -2.87 -11.74 -12.77
C ARG A 5 -4.32 -11.53 -13.09
N ALA A 6 -4.84 -12.33 -13.99
CA ALA A 6 -6.24 -12.22 -14.38
C ALA A 6 -7.16 -12.60 -13.25
N MET A 7 -6.80 -13.64 -12.51
CA MET A 7 -7.68 -14.14 -11.46
C MET A 7 -7.90 -13.13 -10.35
N PRO A 8 -6.86 -12.46 -9.82
CA PRO A 8 -7.11 -11.47 -8.79
C PRO A 8 -8.04 -10.36 -9.25
N SER A 9 -7.90 -9.88 -10.47
CA SER A 9 -8.78 -8.83 -10.93
C SER A 9 -10.21 -9.29 -11.04
N GLN A 10 -10.44 -10.56 -11.31
CA GLN A 10 -11.80 -11.09 -11.39
C GLN A 10 -12.43 -11.23 -10.02
N PHE A 11 -11.62 -11.57 -9.02
CA PHE A 11 -12.13 -11.82 -7.68
C PHE A 11 -12.07 -10.58 -6.79
N CYS A 12 -11.39 -9.55 -7.23
CA CYS A 12 -11.21 -8.33 -6.46
C CYS A 12 -11.66 -7.13 -7.28
N PRO A 13 -12.98 -7.00 -7.49
CA PRO A 13 -13.48 -5.94 -8.38
C PRO A 13 -13.11 -4.54 -7.91
N ASP A 14 -12.99 -4.33 -6.62
CA ASP A 14 -12.61 -3.03 -6.09
C ASP A 14 -11.11 -2.89 -5.92
N GLY A 15 -10.39 -3.99 -6.05
CA GLY A 15 -8.96 -3.98 -6.00
C GLY A 15 -8.37 -4.61 -4.76
N LEU A 16 -7.11 -4.95 -4.88
CA LEU A 16 -6.33 -5.54 -3.80
C LEU A 16 -5.32 -4.53 -3.31
N VAL A 17 -5.28 -4.31 -1.99
CA VAL A 17 -4.28 -3.46 -1.36
C VAL A 17 -3.35 -4.34 -0.54
N ALA A 18 -2.06 -4.29 -0.85
CA ALA A 18 -1.05 -4.97 -0.05
C ALA A 18 -0.40 -3.96 0.88
N PHE A 19 -0.21 -4.33 2.13
CA PHE A 19 0.43 -3.39 3.04
C PHE A 19 1.34 -4.10 4.04
N ALA A 20 2.34 -3.38 4.52
CA ALA A 20 3.26 -3.86 5.53
C ALA A 20 3.31 -2.88 6.69
N ASP A 21 3.10 -3.37 7.89
CA ASP A 21 3.14 -2.58 9.12
C ASP A 21 3.43 -3.52 10.28
N ASP A 22 4.42 -3.21 11.09
CA ASP A 22 4.81 -4.08 12.19
C ASP A 22 3.94 -3.90 13.44
N SER A 23 3.08 -2.91 13.45
CA SER A 23 2.16 -2.69 14.57
C SER A 23 0.88 -3.49 14.37
N PRO A 24 0.58 -4.47 15.23
CA PRO A 24 -0.64 -5.25 15.05
C PRO A 24 -1.91 -4.41 15.10
N SER A 25 -1.95 -3.40 15.97
CA SER A 25 -3.14 -2.57 16.08
C SER A 25 -3.33 -1.68 14.85
N ALA A 26 -2.25 -1.08 14.34
CA ALA A 26 -2.34 -0.27 13.14
C ALA A 26 -2.73 -1.12 11.94
N LYS A 27 -2.16 -2.32 11.85
CA LYS A 27 -2.46 -3.25 10.77
C LYS A 27 -3.94 -3.64 10.79
N ALA A 28 -4.45 -4.00 11.96
CA ALA A 28 -5.86 -4.39 12.09
C ALA A 28 -6.79 -3.23 11.75
N ALA A 29 -6.46 -2.03 12.19
CA ALA A 29 -7.29 -0.86 11.90
C ALA A 29 -7.33 -0.56 10.42
N LEU A 30 -6.18 -0.60 9.76
CA LEU A 30 -6.11 -0.32 8.33
C LEU A 30 -6.87 -1.39 7.55
N GLU A 31 -6.70 -2.64 7.92
CA GLU A 31 -7.41 -3.73 7.26
C GLU A 31 -8.92 -3.55 7.36
N THR A 32 -9.42 -3.18 8.53
CA THR A 32 -10.83 -2.96 8.72
C THR A 32 -11.36 -1.85 7.82
N VAL A 33 -10.63 -0.73 7.78
CA VAL A 33 -11.03 0.41 6.96
C VAL A 33 -11.10 0.00 5.49
N LEU A 34 -10.09 -0.69 5.01
CA LEU A 34 -10.02 -1.06 3.61
C LEU A 34 -11.08 -2.08 3.22
N ARG A 35 -11.29 -3.08 4.07
CA ARG A 35 -12.30 -4.10 3.77
C ARG A 35 -13.70 -3.51 3.76
N ARG A 36 -13.99 -2.59 4.65
CA ARG A 36 -15.30 -1.93 4.68
C ARG A 36 -15.54 -1.11 3.42
N ALA A 37 -14.49 -0.64 2.80
CA ALA A 37 -14.60 0.14 1.58
C ALA A 37 -14.67 -0.73 0.32
N GLY A 38 -14.59 -2.05 0.49
CA GLY A 38 -14.71 -2.97 -0.64
C GLY A 38 -13.41 -3.51 -1.18
N TYR A 39 -12.28 -3.15 -0.59
CA TYR A 39 -10.99 -3.67 -1.02
C TYR A 39 -10.72 -5.04 -0.42
N ASP A 40 -10.03 -5.87 -1.19
CA ASP A 40 -9.35 -7.01 -0.62
C ASP A 40 -8.02 -6.56 -0.08
N VAL A 41 -7.52 -7.25 0.92
CA VAL A 41 -6.35 -6.79 1.67
C VAL A 41 -5.38 -7.94 1.88
N ALA A 42 -4.10 -7.67 1.69
CA ALA A 42 -3.04 -8.59 2.03
C ALA A 42 -2.08 -7.86 2.97
N GLY A 43 -2.13 -8.17 4.25
CA GLY A 43 -1.33 -7.50 5.26
C GLY A 43 -0.13 -8.31 5.68
N PHE A 44 0.97 -7.65 5.90
CA PHE A 44 2.23 -8.28 6.29
C PHE A 44 2.84 -7.55 7.47
N ASP A 45 3.59 -8.28 8.29
CA ASP A 45 4.22 -7.72 9.48
C ASP A 45 5.53 -7.01 9.17
N CYS A 46 6.12 -7.28 8.02
CA CYS A 46 7.37 -6.67 7.63
C CYS A 46 7.46 -6.55 6.12
N ALA A 47 8.40 -5.73 5.67
CA ALA A 47 8.57 -5.49 4.25
C ALA A 47 9.05 -6.73 3.50
N ASP A 48 9.94 -7.50 4.11
CA ASP A 48 10.48 -8.69 3.45
C ASP A 48 9.38 -9.66 3.03
N ASP A 49 8.42 -9.89 3.92
CA ASP A 49 7.32 -10.80 3.63
C ASP A 49 6.46 -10.28 2.50
N LEU A 50 6.18 -8.98 2.52
CA LEU A 50 5.38 -8.38 1.46
C LEU A 50 6.10 -8.51 0.12
N ILE A 51 7.38 -8.18 0.09
CA ILE A 51 8.15 -8.20 -1.15
C ILE A 51 8.21 -9.61 -1.73
N ASP A 52 8.42 -10.60 -0.88
CA ASP A 52 8.49 -11.98 -1.33
C ASP A 52 7.16 -12.46 -1.93
N GLN A 53 6.05 -11.95 -1.41
CA GLN A 53 4.74 -12.38 -1.88
C GLN A 53 4.26 -11.63 -3.12
N LEU A 54 4.90 -10.52 -3.46
CA LEU A 54 4.47 -9.72 -4.60
C LEU A 54 4.52 -10.49 -5.91
N ASP A 55 5.40 -11.47 -6.00
CA ASP A 55 5.55 -12.27 -7.21
C ASP A 55 4.25 -13.00 -7.57
N GLY A 56 3.49 -13.42 -6.58
CA GLY A 56 2.23 -14.12 -6.81
C GLY A 56 1.01 -13.25 -6.63
N MET A 57 1.19 -11.95 -6.60
CA MET A 57 0.15 -11.00 -6.27
C MET A 57 0.10 -9.89 -7.32
N CYS A 58 -1.06 -9.35 -7.56
CA CYS A 58 -1.21 -8.20 -8.47
C CYS A 58 -1.96 -7.10 -7.74
N PRO A 59 -1.32 -6.46 -6.76
CA PRO A 59 -2.03 -5.43 -6.00
C PRO A 59 -2.30 -4.19 -6.84
N ASN A 60 -3.38 -3.52 -6.52
CA ASN A 60 -3.71 -2.24 -7.13
C ASN A 60 -3.02 -1.09 -6.42
N ALA A 61 -2.61 -1.31 -5.18
CA ALA A 61 -1.87 -0.32 -4.41
C ALA A 61 -1.05 -1.03 -3.35
N ILE A 62 0.04 -0.40 -2.94
CA ILE A 62 0.88 -0.89 -1.86
C ILE A 62 0.98 0.22 -0.82
N ILE A 63 0.81 -0.14 0.45
CA ILE A 63 0.97 0.80 1.55
C ILE A 63 2.11 0.30 2.43
N LEU A 64 3.08 1.15 2.68
CA LEU A 64 4.27 0.80 3.45
C LEU A 64 4.41 1.69 4.66
N ASP A 65 4.45 1.08 5.84
CA ASP A 65 4.84 1.78 7.04
C ASP A 65 6.30 2.19 6.89
N ILE A 66 6.61 3.44 7.18
CA ILE A 66 7.98 3.92 7.03
C ILE A 66 8.88 3.32 8.10
N GLU A 67 8.36 3.20 9.33
CA GLU A 67 9.17 2.76 10.46
C GLU A 67 8.91 1.32 10.79
N MET A 68 9.71 0.45 10.21
CA MET A 68 9.65 -0.98 10.50
C MET A 68 11.05 -1.49 10.84
N PRO A 69 11.14 -2.48 11.73
CA PRO A 69 12.44 -3.09 12.02
C PRO A 69 13.02 -3.73 10.77
N GLY A 70 14.32 -3.67 10.65
CA GLY A 70 15.01 -4.25 9.51
C GLY A 70 14.97 -3.31 8.34
N MET A 71 14.02 -3.50 7.45
CA MET A 71 13.91 -2.68 6.25
C MET A 71 12.84 -1.61 6.47
N SER A 72 13.21 -0.35 6.30
CA SER A 72 12.25 0.75 6.41
C SER A 72 11.33 0.79 5.19
N GLY A 73 10.26 1.58 5.28
CA GLY A 73 9.36 1.74 4.15
C GLY A 73 10.05 2.33 2.94
N PHE A 74 10.97 3.27 3.15
CA PHE A 74 11.72 3.85 2.03
C PHE A 74 12.61 2.82 1.36
N GLU A 75 13.30 2.02 2.15
CA GLU A 75 14.13 0.95 1.63
C GLU A 75 13.30 -0.09 0.90
N ALA A 76 12.13 -0.41 1.45
CA ALA A 76 11.22 -1.36 0.83
C ALA A 76 10.74 -0.85 -0.52
N PHE A 77 10.42 0.42 -0.62
CA PHE A 77 10.00 1.02 -1.88
C PHE A 77 11.08 0.83 -2.95
N CYS A 78 12.32 1.15 -2.60
CA CYS A 78 13.43 1.00 -3.54
C CYS A 78 13.64 -0.44 -3.94
N GLU A 79 13.52 -1.35 -2.99
CA GLU A 79 13.70 -2.77 -3.27
C GLU A 79 12.59 -3.31 -4.18
N ILE A 80 11.35 -2.87 -3.97
CA ILE A 80 10.24 -3.27 -4.81
C ILE A 80 10.48 -2.82 -6.25
N ARG A 81 10.87 -1.57 -6.44
CA ARG A 81 11.11 -1.04 -7.78
C ARG A 81 12.28 -1.73 -8.47
N ARG A 82 13.31 -2.06 -7.70
CA ARG A 82 14.47 -2.76 -8.24
C ARG A 82 14.14 -4.19 -8.64
N ARG A 83 13.42 -4.89 -7.77
CA ARG A 83 13.13 -6.31 -7.94
C ARG A 83 12.01 -6.57 -8.93
N TYR A 84 11.07 -5.64 -9.01
CA TYR A 84 9.90 -5.75 -9.88
C TYR A 84 9.79 -4.52 -10.76
N PRO A 85 10.56 -4.45 -11.85
CA PRO A 85 10.56 -3.24 -12.68
C PRO A 85 9.19 -2.87 -13.23
N ASN A 86 8.32 -3.85 -13.45
CA ASN A 86 6.97 -3.56 -13.93
C ASN A 86 6.05 -3.02 -12.87
N SER A 87 6.50 -2.93 -11.63
CA SER A 87 5.68 -2.43 -10.53
C SER A 87 5.51 -0.91 -10.56
N GLU A 88 6.16 -0.22 -11.48
CA GLU A 88 6.04 1.24 -11.56
C GLU A 88 4.61 1.71 -11.71
N ASN A 89 3.75 0.88 -12.27
CA ASN A 89 2.34 1.23 -12.45
C ASN A 89 1.53 1.06 -11.17
N VAL A 90 2.11 0.43 -10.16
CA VAL A 90 1.40 0.22 -8.89
C VAL A 90 1.74 1.38 -7.96
N PRO A 91 0.75 2.18 -7.56
CA PRO A 91 1.02 3.30 -6.65
C PRO A 91 1.41 2.78 -5.28
N VAL A 92 2.42 3.43 -4.71
CA VAL A 92 2.90 3.12 -3.37
C VAL A 92 2.61 4.31 -2.47
N PHE A 93 1.96 4.04 -1.35
CA PHE A 93 1.65 5.04 -0.34
C PHE A 93 2.53 4.76 0.87
N PHE A 94 3.06 5.81 1.47
CA PHE A 94 3.74 5.65 2.75
C PHE A 94 2.78 5.97 3.88
N PHE A 95 2.92 5.27 4.98
CA PHE A 95 2.04 5.35 6.12
C PHE A 95 2.93 5.53 7.35
N SER A 96 2.77 6.63 8.07
CA SER A 96 3.69 6.94 9.15
C SER A 96 3.03 7.70 10.28
N ALA A 97 3.49 7.42 11.51
CA ALA A 97 3.12 8.20 12.67
C ALA A 97 3.84 9.55 12.68
N HIS A 98 4.93 9.67 11.92
CA HIS A 98 5.72 10.90 11.85
C HIS A 98 5.46 11.63 10.55
N TYR A 99 4.54 12.57 10.60
CA TYR A 99 4.13 13.31 9.41
C TYR A 99 4.78 14.68 9.45
N ASP A 100 6.06 14.74 9.12
CA ASP A 100 6.80 15.98 9.06
C ASP A 100 7.26 16.30 7.65
N ALA A 101 7.73 17.52 7.46
CA ALA A 101 8.10 18.00 6.13
C ALA A 101 9.25 17.23 5.52
N ASP A 102 10.23 16.83 6.34
CA ASP A 102 11.39 16.09 5.83
C ASP A 102 11.00 14.70 5.35
N THR A 103 10.18 14.00 6.12
CA THR A 103 9.72 12.67 5.76
C THR A 103 8.86 12.74 4.51
N ARG A 104 8.00 13.74 4.43
CA ARG A 104 7.17 13.94 3.27
C ARG A 104 8.01 14.22 2.03
N ALA A 105 9.05 15.03 2.18
CA ALA A 105 9.93 15.35 1.06
C ALA A 105 10.65 14.11 0.56
N GLN A 106 11.07 13.23 1.45
CA GLN A 106 11.72 11.98 1.05
C GLN A 106 10.75 11.09 0.27
N ALA A 107 9.51 11.00 0.74
CA ALA A 107 8.49 10.20 0.07
C ALA A 107 8.24 10.75 -1.34
N ASP A 108 8.10 12.06 -1.46
CA ASP A 108 7.87 12.69 -2.75
C ASP A 108 9.04 12.47 -3.71
N ALA A 109 10.26 12.57 -3.19
CA ALA A 109 11.45 12.38 -4.01
C ALA A 109 11.55 10.96 -4.55
N LEU A 110 11.06 9.99 -3.82
CA LEU A 110 11.07 8.60 -4.28
C LEU A 110 9.98 8.31 -5.31
N GLY A 111 9.00 9.18 -5.42
CA GLY A 111 7.91 8.96 -6.35
C GLY A 111 6.70 8.26 -5.74
N ALA A 112 6.52 8.42 -4.43
CA ALA A 112 5.35 7.86 -3.75
C ALA A 112 4.08 8.50 -4.29
N ALA A 113 3.01 7.71 -4.33
CA ALA A 113 1.73 8.22 -4.76
C ALA A 113 1.17 9.22 -3.77
N ASP A 114 1.33 8.93 -2.48
CA ASP A 114 0.91 9.84 -1.44
C ASP A 114 1.51 9.40 -0.11
N PHE A 115 1.35 10.25 0.89
CA PHE A 115 1.84 10.01 2.24
C PHE A 115 0.64 10.10 3.18
N ILE A 116 0.39 9.03 3.91
CA ILE A 116 -0.76 8.95 4.79
C ILE A 116 -0.30 8.99 6.24
N SER A 117 -0.88 9.88 7.03
CA SER A 117 -0.59 9.92 8.45
C SER A 117 -1.33 8.78 9.16
N LYS A 118 -0.67 8.12 10.10
CA LYS A 118 -1.35 7.10 10.93
C LYS A 118 -2.44 7.70 11.81
N ASP A 119 -2.41 9.02 12.02
CA ASP A 119 -3.44 9.72 12.76
C ASP A 119 -4.64 10.11 11.90
N ALA A 120 -4.56 9.88 10.60
CA ALA A 120 -5.65 10.23 9.70
C ALA A 120 -6.89 9.39 10.00
N SER A 121 -8.05 10.03 9.90
CA SER A 121 -9.30 9.30 10.08
C SER A 121 -9.51 8.31 8.94
N PRO A 122 -10.36 7.29 9.14
CA PRO A 122 -10.66 6.37 8.05
C PRO A 122 -11.13 7.06 6.78
N LYS A 123 -11.92 8.11 6.93
CA LYS A 123 -12.41 8.86 5.79
C LYS A 123 -11.26 9.48 5.00
N VAL A 124 -10.29 10.06 5.68
CA VAL A 124 -9.14 10.68 5.03
C VAL A 124 -8.28 9.64 4.33
N VAL A 125 -8.05 8.49 4.98
CA VAL A 125 -7.29 7.42 4.36
C VAL A 125 -7.93 7.00 3.04
N LEU A 126 -9.25 6.79 3.06
CA LEU A 126 -9.96 6.37 1.86
C LEU A 126 -9.97 7.44 0.80
N GLU A 127 -10.08 8.71 1.19
CA GLU A 127 -10.03 9.80 0.22
C GLU A 127 -8.69 9.85 -0.48
N GLN A 128 -7.60 9.65 0.26
CA GLN A 128 -6.28 9.66 -0.34
C GLN A 128 -6.09 8.49 -1.31
N LEU A 129 -6.56 7.31 -0.94
CA LEU A 129 -6.50 6.15 -1.82
C LEU A 129 -7.33 6.37 -3.09
N ASN A 130 -8.54 6.83 -2.92
CA ASN A 130 -9.44 7.04 -4.06
C ASN A 130 -8.90 8.08 -5.03
N ARG A 131 -8.23 9.10 -4.51
CA ARG A 131 -7.66 10.13 -5.37
C ARG A 131 -6.65 9.56 -6.34
N VAL A 132 -5.86 8.59 -5.89
CA VAL A 132 -4.83 7.97 -6.72
C VAL A 132 -5.38 6.84 -7.56
N LEU A 133 -6.23 6.00 -6.97
CA LEU A 133 -6.75 4.82 -7.66
C LEU A 133 -7.89 5.17 -8.63
N GLY A 134 -8.29 6.39 -8.62
CA GLY A 134 -9.31 6.84 -9.54
C GLY A 134 -10.69 6.57 -9.00
N ASN A 135 -11.62 6.42 -9.90
CA ASN A 135 -13.02 6.38 -9.55
C ASN A 135 -13.58 4.99 -9.34
N SER A 136 -12.75 3.97 -9.37
CA SER A 136 -13.28 2.63 -9.29
C SER A 136 -14.11 2.43 -8.02
N ILE A 137 -13.66 3.04 -6.93
CA ILE A 137 -14.38 2.92 -5.66
C ILE A 137 -15.61 3.80 -5.65
N SER A 138 -15.47 5.03 -6.06
CA SER A 138 -16.61 5.94 -6.03
C SER A 138 -17.65 5.58 -7.07
N ALA A 139 -17.27 4.88 -8.10
CA ALA A 139 -18.23 4.42 -9.09
C ALA A 139 -19.06 3.26 -8.56
N CYS A 140 -18.56 2.59 -7.58
CA CYS A 140 -19.30 1.50 -6.93
C CYS A 140 -20.13 2.02 -5.79
#